data_142043406ce7ac0429ac92db93d2d3df
#
_entry.id   142043406ce7ac0429ac92db93d2d3df
#
_cell.length_a   1.000
_cell.length_b   1.000
_cell.length_c   1.000
_cell.angle_alpha   90.00
_cell.angle_beta   90.00
_cell.angle_gamma   90.00
#
_symmetry.space_group_name_H-M   'P 1'
#
loop_
_entity.id
_entity.type
_entity.pdbx_description
1 polymer ?
#
loop_
_entity_poly.entity_id
_entity_poly.type
_entity_poly.pdbx_seq_one_letter_code
_entity_poly.pdbx_strand_id
1 'polypeptide(L)'
;MSKVGSYAARTDTGKKRRRNEDAFVLAPPLFAVADGMGGAQAGEVASKLAAAALEDTDPGRITGPERVASLIQEANRRVHERSSIDPATSGMGTTMTVALVEDGGVVIGHVGDSRAYLVRDRQIEQITEDHSLVNELLKTGRLSPEEAETHPQRSVITRAVGTDPDVDVDSFVVDTRDGDVFLICSDGLTDMVADDQILDVVEHNLGDLERAAKQLVAAANRGGGEDNITVVAFSIGGVDGSDSVDDTATMEAVALPDDKTTENVAVRAVAPPPGRARLVLAVLILVALLVSLLLWGLLR
;
A
#
# COMPACT_ATOMS: atom_id res chain seq x y z
N MET A 1 20.09 -17.09 14.54
CA MET A 1 18.77 -17.21 13.88
C MET A 1 17.91 -16.07 14.38
N SER A 2 17.57 -15.13 13.51
CA SER A 2 16.66 -14.06 13.86
C SER A 2 15.27 -14.67 14.13
N LYS A 3 14.76 -14.49 15.35
CA LYS A 3 13.42 -14.97 15.70
C LYS A 3 12.51 -13.77 15.90
N VAL A 4 11.28 -13.89 15.40
CA VAL A 4 10.23 -12.95 15.74
C VAL A 4 9.89 -13.10 17.21
N GLY A 5 9.92 -11.99 17.94
CA GLY A 5 9.47 -11.90 19.34
C GLY A 5 7.98 -11.52 19.40
N SER A 6 7.66 -10.45 20.13
CA SER A 6 6.31 -9.89 20.14
C SER A 6 6.00 -9.15 18.84
N TYR A 7 4.73 -9.12 18.47
CA TYR A 7 4.24 -8.38 17.29
C TYR A 7 2.81 -7.90 17.51
N ALA A 8 2.45 -6.82 16.83
CA ALA A 8 1.11 -6.25 16.89
C ALA A 8 0.80 -5.46 15.62
N ALA A 9 -0.47 -5.31 15.32
CA ALA A 9 -0.95 -4.41 14.28
C ALA A 9 -2.17 -3.63 14.75
N ARG A 10 -2.29 -2.42 14.24
CA ARG A 10 -3.47 -1.58 14.46
C ARG A 10 -3.76 -0.78 13.22
N THR A 11 -5.03 -0.74 12.84
CA THR A 11 -5.53 0.13 11.77
C THR A 11 -6.73 0.93 12.24
N ASP A 12 -6.90 2.14 11.72
CA ASP A 12 -8.00 3.05 12.02
C ASP A 12 -8.32 3.90 10.80
N THR A 13 -9.59 4.20 10.57
CA THR A 13 -10.04 5.00 9.42
C THR A 13 -9.60 6.46 9.49
N GLY A 14 -9.14 6.91 10.66
CA GLY A 14 -8.92 8.33 10.92
C GLY A 14 -10.24 9.10 11.14
N LYS A 15 -10.16 10.42 11.12
CA LYS A 15 -11.29 11.30 11.39
C LYS A 15 -11.87 11.97 10.14
N LYS A 16 -11.14 11.97 9.04
CA LYS A 16 -11.51 12.68 7.80
C LYS A 16 -11.99 11.73 6.71
N ARG A 17 -11.46 10.55 6.65
CA ARG A 17 -11.82 9.54 5.65
C ARG A 17 -13.15 8.87 6.03
N ARG A 18 -13.86 8.37 5.05
CA ARG A 18 -15.12 7.62 5.25
C ARG A 18 -14.91 6.12 5.30
N ARG A 19 -13.82 5.65 4.71
CA ARG A 19 -13.44 4.24 4.57
C ARG A 19 -11.99 4.09 4.92
N ASN A 20 -11.63 2.88 5.29
CA ASN A 20 -10.26 2.49 5.46
C ASN A 20 -9.81 1.79 4.16
N GLU A 21 -8.89 2.41 3.43
CA GLU A 21 -8.30 1.89 2.20
C GLU A 21 -6.93 1.24 2.46
N ASP A 22 -6.45 1.26 3.72
CA ASP A 22 -5.27 0.52 4.14
C ASP A 22 -5.56 -0.98 4.31
N ALA A 23 -4.55 -1.78 4.07
CA ALA A 23 -4.49 -3.19 4.43
C ALA A 23 -3.13 -3.52 5.07
N PHE A 24 -3.07 -4.59 5.86
CA PHE A 24 -1.83 -5.07 6.44
C PHE A 24 -1.77 -6.59 6.46
N VAL A 25 -0.56 -7.14 6.55
CA VAL A 25 -0.29 -8.56 6.79
C VAL A 25 0.41 -8.70 8.14
N LEU A 26 -0.12 -9.58 8.99
CA LEU A 26 0.43 -9.92 10.31
C LEU A 26 0.54 -11.45 10.41
N ALA A 27 1.41 -12.05 9.61
CA ALA A 27 1.58 -13.49 9.47
C ALA A 27 3.06 -13.87 9.66
N PRO A 28 3.58 -13.89 10.91
CA PRO A 28 5.00 -14.16 11.15
C PRO A 28 5.50 -15.40 10.41
N PRO A 29 6.62 -15.31 9.70
CA PRO A 29 7.63 -14.25 9.75
C PRO A 29 7.40 -13.07 8.78
N LEU A 30 6.24 -12.96 8.16
CA LEU A 30 5.90 -11.95 7.15
C LEU A 30 5.00 -10.85 7.74
N PHE A 31 5.38 -9.60 7.48
CA PHE A 31 4.67 -8.40 7.92
C PHE A 31 4.58 -7.41 6.75
N ALA A 32 3.46 -6.73 6.59
CA ALA A 32 3.33 -5.72 5.55
C ALA A 32 2.27 -4.66 5.87
N VAL A 33 2.42 -3.49 5.24
CA VAL A 33 1.41 -2.43 5.14
C VAL A 33 1.25 -2.08 3.67
N ALA A 34 0.01 -1.88 3.27
CA ALA A 34 -0.40 -1.43 1.94
C ALA A 34 -1.43 -0.31 2.09
N ASP A 35 -1.11 0.88 1.61
CA ASP A 35 -1.99 2.05 1.60
C ASP A 35 -2.62 2.18 0.22
N GLY A 36 -3.92 2.03 0.16
CA GLY A 36 -4.66 1.96 -1.09
C GLY A 36 -5.03 3.33 -1.64
N MET A 37 -4.73 3.57 -2.90
CA MET A 37 -5.09 4.79 -3.60
C MET A 37 -5.99 4.53 -4.81
N GLY A 38 -6.94 5.43 -5.03
CA GLY A 38 -7.87 5.36 -6.17
C GLY A 38 -9.19 6.03 -5.88
N GLY A 39 -10.05 6.17 -6.91
CA GLY A 39 -11.38 6.76 -6.74
C GLY A 39 -12.36 5.81 -6.03
N ALA A 40 -13.25 6.36 -5.24
CA ALA A 40 -14.42 5.73 -4.60
C ALA A 40 -14.17 4.50 -3.72
N GLN A 41 -13.82 3.36 -4.23
CA GLN A 41 -13.56 2.09 -3.51
C GLN A 41 -12.33 1.37 -4.08
N ALA A 42 -11.67 1.96 -5.04
CA ALA A 42 -10.63 1.31 -5.80
C ALA A 42 -9.36 1.11 -4.95
N GLY A 43 -9.02 2.06 -4.06
CA GLY A 43 -7.91 1.94 -3.13
C GLY A 43 -8.06 0.76 -2.17
N GLU A 44 -9.23 0.60 -1.55
CA GLU A 44 -9.52 -0.54 -0.67
C GLU A 44 -9.38 -1.90 -1.38
N VAL A 45 -9.79 -1.97 -2.65
CA VAL A 45 -9.62 -3.18 -3.45
C VAL A 45 -8.15 -3.43 -3.76
N ALA A 46 -7.39 -2.39 -4.11
CA ALA A 46 -5.98 -2.51 -4.45
C ALA A 46 -5.15 -2.99 -3.26
N SER A 47 -5.28 -2.35 -2.09
CA SER A 47 -4.51 -2.70 -0.90
C SER A 47 -4.82 -4.12 -0.40
N LYS A 48 -6.11 -4.51 -0.37
CA LYS A 48 -6.52 -5.86 0.03
C LYS A 48 -6.04 -6.94 -0.94
N LEU A 49 -6.13 -6.67 -2.24
CA LEU A 49 -5.68 -7.62 -3.26
C LEU A 49 -4.15 -7.79 -3.20
N ALA A 50 -3.41 -6.71 -2.95
CA ALA A 50 -1.98 -6.75 -2.79
C ALA A 50 -1.55 -7.49 -1.50
N ALA A 51 -2.22 -7.25 -0.37
CA ALA A 51 -1.97 -7.97 0.87
C ALA A 51 -2.24 -9.48 0.72
N ALA A 52 -3.38 -9.85 0.13
CA ALA A 52 -3.72 -11.24 -0.13
C ALA A 52 -2.69 -11.95 -1.05
N ALA A 53 -2.11 -11.23 -2.02
CA ALA A 53 -1.08 -11.79 -2.88
C ALA A 53 0.17 -12.22 -2.11
N LEU A 54 0.54 -11.52 -1.04
CA LEU A 54 1.67 -11.89 -0.18
C LEU A 54 1.42 -13.19 0.60
N GLU A 55 0.18 -13.42 1.03
CA GLU A 55 -0.18 -14.59 1.83
C GLU A 55 -0.36 -15.85 0.94
N ASP A 56 -0.92 -15.66 -0.27
CA ASP A 56 -1.25 -16.75 -1.19
C ASP A 56 -0.06 -17.25 -2.02
N THR A 57 1.01 -16.45 -2.14
CA THR A 57 2.11 -16.76 -3.05
C THR A 57 3.17 -17.60 -2.37
N ASP A 58 3.41 -18.81 -2.90
CA ASP A 58 4.57 -19.62 -2.55
C ASP A 58 5.78 -19.17 -3.41
N PRO A 59 6.76 -18.47 -2.84
CA PRO A 59 7.95 -18.02 -3.56
C PRO A 59 8.93 -19.17 -3.88
N GLY A 60 8.58 -20.41 -3.50
CA GLY A 60 9.41 -21.58 -3.76
C GLY A 60 10.71 -21.56 -2.96
N ARG A 61 11.86 -21.70 -3.67
CA ARG A 61 13.20 -21.75 -3.06
C ARG A 61 13.93 -20.42 -3.04
N ILE A 62 13.27 -19.34 -3.47
CA ILE A 62 13.87 -18.00 -3.49
C ILE A 62 13.91 -17.47 -2.05
N THR A 63 15.01 -16.83 -1.67
CA THR A 63 15.22 -16.26 -0.33
C THR A 63 15.76 -14.83 -0.45
N GLY A 64 15.76 -14.09 0.64
CA GLY A 64 16.32 -12.75 0.72
C GLY A 64 15.58 -11.72 -0.14
N PRO A 65 16.27 -10.68 -0.60
CA PRO A 65 15.65 -9.56 -1.34
C PRO A 65 14.87 -9.99 -2.58
N GLU A 66 15.37 -10.99 -3.32
CA GLU A 66 14.69 -11.51 -4.51
C GLU A 66 13.32 -12.14 -4.17
N ARG A 67 13.20 -12.76 -3.00
CA ARG A 67 11.92 -13.33 -2.53
C ARG A 67 10.90 -12.24 -2.30
N VAL A 68 11.24 -11.21 -1.55
CA VAL A 68 10.32 -10.13 -1.23
C VAL A 68 9.97 -9.32 -2.49
N ALA A 69 10.95 -9.06 -3.37
CA ALA A 69 10.70 -8.44 -4.66
C ALA A 69 9.71 -9.26 -5.51
N SER A 70 9.88 -10.59 -5.57
CA SER A 70 8.95 -11.48 -6.30
C SER A 70 7.53 -11.46 -5.73
N LEU A 71 7.37 -11.39 -4.41
CA LEU A 71 6.06 -11.26 -3.76
C LEU A 71 5.37 -9.94 -4.15
N ILE A 72 6.10 -8.82 -4.12
CA ILE A 72 5.56 -7.51 -4.50
C ILE A 72 5.25 -7.46 -6.01
N GLN A 73 6.06 -8.08 -6.85
CA GLN A 73 5.79 -8.18 -8.29
C GLN A 73 4.50 -8.99 -8.57
N GLU A 74 4.26 -10.07 -7.83
CA GLU A 74 3.00 -10.83 -7.95
C GLU A 74 1.80 -9.99 -7.46
N ALA A 75 1.95 -9.24 -6.38
CA ALA A 75 0.95 -8.28 -5.92
C ALA A 75 0.66 -7.22 -7.01
N ASN A 76 1.71 -6.65 -7.61
CA ASN A 76 1.59 -5.70 -8.72
C ASN A 76 0.81 -6.29 -9.89
N ARG A 77 1.16 -7.50 -10.32
CA ARG A 77 0.47 -8.18 -11.41
C ARG A 77 -1.02 -8.33 -11.13
N ARG A 78 -1.40 -8.80 -9.93
CA ARG A 78 -2.82 -9.00 -9.55
C ARG A 78 -3.60 -7.69 -9.54
N VAL A 79 -3.04 -6.64 -8.94
CA VAL A 79 -3.68 -5.32 -8.87
C VAL A 79 -3.81 -4.72 -10.27
N HIS A 80 -2.73 -4.76 -11.08
CA HIS A 80 -2.73 -4.22 -12.44
C HIS A 80 -3.73 -4.95 -13.37
N GLU A 81 -3.77 -6.28 -13.30
CA GLU A 81 -4.76 -7.07 -14.05
C GLU A 81 -6.19 -6.68 -13.69
N ARG A 82 -6.49 -6.56 -12.40
CA ARG A 82 -7.83 -6.16 -11.92
C ARG A 82 -8.18 -4.74 -12.38
N SER A 83 -7.24 -3.80 -12.26
CA SER A 83 -7.38 -2.42 -12.73
C SER A 83 -7.68 -2.32 -14.23
N SER A 84 -7.09 -3.23 -15.01
CA SER A 84 -7.22 -3.24 -16.48
C SER A 84 -8.56 -3.83 -16.97
N ILE A 85 -9.15 -4.76 -16.22
CA ILE A 85 -10.35 -5.49 -16.63
C ILE A 85 -11.63 -4.76 -16.21
N ASP A 86 -11.65 -4.15 -15.03
CA ASP A 86 -12.84 -3.57 -14.43
C ASP A 86 -12.78 -2.04 -14.44
N PRO A 87 -13.63 -1.35 -15.22
CA PRO A 87 -13.68 0.11 -15.25
C PRO A 87 -13.94 0.77 -13.87
N ALA A 88 -14.57 0.05 -12.93
CA ALA A 88 -14.81 0.56 -11.58
C ALA A 88 -13.55 0.63 -10.72
N THR A 89 -12.52 -0.14 -11.08
CA THR A 89 -11.22 -0.17 -10.41
C THR A 89 -10.09 0.39 -11.27
N SER A 90 -10.43 1.01 -12.40
CA SER A 90 -9.44 1.59 -13.32
C SER A 90 -8.60 2.67 -12.64
N GLY A 91 -7.27 2.54 -12.75
CA GLY A 91 -6.32 3.45 -12.13
C GLY A 91 -6.14 3.27 -10.63
N MET A 92 -6.63 2.17 -10.05
CA MET A 92 -6.31 1.84 -8.66
C MET A 92 -4.85 1.46 -8.51
N GLY A 93 -4.30 1.74 -7.35
CA GLY A 93 -2.96 1.35 -6.95
C GLY A 93 -2.86 1.27 -5.43
N THR A 94 -1.71 0.89 -4.95
CA THR A 94 -1.42 0.86 -3.52
C THR A 94 0.08 1.02 -3.28
N THR A 95 0.46 1.54 -2.13
CA THR A 95 1.82 1.35 -1.62
C THR A 95 2.01 -0.11 -1.21
N MET A 96 3.24 -0.54 -1.00
CA MET A 96 3.54 -1.80 -0.36
C MET A 96 4.88 -1.76 0.33
N THR A 97 4.88 -1.90 1.65
CA THR A 97 6.08 -2.04 2.47
C THR A 97 6.02 -3.36 3.21
N VAL A 98 6.98 -4.23 2.94
CA VAL A 98 7.05 -5.62 3.41
C VAL A 98 8.29 -5.82 4.25
N ALA A 99 8.17 -6.54 5.37
CA ALA A 99 9.28 -7.06 6.15
C ALA A 99 9.14 -8.58 6.29
N LEU A 100 10.18 -9.31 5.92
CA LEU A 100 10.27 -10.76 6.07
C LEU A 100 11.45 -11.11 6.98
N VAL A 101 11.18 -11.75 8.10
CA VAL A 101 12.23 -12.19 9.02
C VAL A 101 12.79 -13.52 8.54
N GLU A 102 14.08 -13.54 8.20
CA GLU A 102 14.80 -14.72 7.75
C GLU A 102 16.07 -14.96 8.60
N ASP A 103 16.71 -16.11 8.40
CA ASP A 103 18.02 -16.39 8.99
C ASP A 103 19.07 -15.42 8.45
N GLY A 104 19.44 -14.44 9.24
CA GLY A 104 20.44 -13.42 8.86
C GLY A 104 19.93 -11.98 8.92
N GLY A 105 18.65 -11.77 9.12
CA GLY A 105 18.13 -10.41 9.23
C GLY A 105 16.66 -10.25 8.90
N VAL A 106 16.26 -9.02 8.71
CA VAL A 106 14.94 -8.66 8.17
C VAL A 106 15.12 -8.19 6.73
N VAL A 107 14.45 -8.86 5.81
CA VAL A 107 14.40 -8.47 4.41
C VAL A 107 13.28 -7.46 4.24
N ILE A 108 13.61 -6.28 3.74
CA ILE A 108 12.64 -5.23 3.42
C ILE A 108 12.39 -5.22 1.92
N GLY A 109 11.14 -5.05 1.54
CA GLY A 109 10.72 -4.72 0.18
C GLY A 109 9.80 -3.51 0.23
N HIS A 110 9.99 -2.55 -0.70
CA HIS A 110 9.31 -1.28 -0.59
C HIS A 110 8.92 -0.68 -1.94
N VAL A 111 7.68 -0.20 -2.01
CA VAL A 111 7.11 0.60 -3.10
C VAL A 111 6.12 1.60 -2.50
N GLY A 112 6.32 2.89 -2.74
CA GLY A 112 5.42 3.95 -2.28
C GLY A 112 6.02 4.85 -1.22
N ASP A 113 5.20 5.40 -0.33
CA ASP A 113 5.57 6.32 0.75
C ASP A 113 5.11 5.85 2.15
N SER A 114 4.56 4.63 2.25
CA SER A 114 4.45 3.92 3.53
C SER A 114 5.84 3.58 4.02
N ARG A 115 6.13 3.78 5.30
CA ARG A 115 7.49 3.72 5.82
C ARG A 115 7.78 2.50 6.67
N ALA A 116 9.03 2.06 6.67
CA ALA A 116 9.57 1.14 7.66
C ALA A 116 10.66 1.84 8.49
N TYR A 117 10.62 1.57 9.80
CA TYR A 117 11.56 2.11 10.78
C TYR A 117 12.23 0.98 11.55
N LEU A 118 13.47 1.21 11.95
CA LEU A 118 14.19 0.42 12.95
C LEU A 118 14.35 1.25 14.22
N VAL A 119 13.87 0.73 15.35
CA VAL A 119 14.14 1.26 16.69
C VAL A 119 15.18 0.38 17.35
N ARG A 120 16.34 0.96 17.65
CA ARG A 120 17.51 0.30 18.24
C ARG A 120 18.28 1.29 19.10
N ASP A 121 18.74 0.87 20.27
CA ASP A 121 19.62 1.67 21.15
C ASP A 121 19.03 3.08 21.43
N ARG A 122 17.70 3.19 21.60
CA ARG A 122 16.95 4.43 21.83
C ARG A 122 17.08 5.44 20.66
N GLN A 123 17.23 4.93 19.47
CA GLN A 123 17.21 5.70 18.24
C GLN A 123 16.18 5.11 17.28
N ILE A 124 15.58 5.96 16.49
CA ILE A 124 14.70 5.57 15.39
C ILE A 124 15.36 5.94 14.07
N GLU A 125 15.33 5.04 13.13
CA GLU A 125 15.86 5.23 11.78
C GLU A 125 14.80 4.83 10.77
N GLN A 126 14.42 5.74 9.88
CA GLN A 126 13.64 5.38 8.70
C GLN A 126 14.54 4.61 7.75
N ILE A 127 14.22 3.33 7.51
CA ILE A 127 15.03 2.43 6.68
C ILE A 127 14.54 2.33 5.23
N THR A 128 13.36 2.86 4.92
CA THR A 128 12.83 2.98 3.54
C THR A 128 12.95 4.42 3.05
N GLU A 129 13.00 4.60 1.75
CA GLU A 129 12.98 5.92 1.13
C GLU A 129 11.66 6.14 0.41
N ASP A 130 10.96 7.22 0.74
CA ASP A 130 9.65 7.51 0.14
C ASP A 130 9.76 7.68 -1.38
N HIS A 131 8.95 6.96 -2.13
CA HIS A 131 8.78 7.18 -3.57
C HIS A 131 7.76 8.30 -3.80
N SER A 132 8.15 9.51 -3.45
CA SER A 132 7.34 10.71 -3.60
C SER A 132 8.07 11.79 -4.39
N LEU A 133 7.29 12.65 -5.06
CA LEU A 133 7.84 13.78 -5.81
C LEU A 133 8.72 14.67 -4.94
N VAL A 134 8.30 14.88 -3.70
CA VAL A 134 9.03 15.76 -2.75
C VAL A 134 10.38 15.16 -2.40
N ASN A 135 10.44 13.84 -2.17
CA ASN A 135 11.72 13.17 -1.88
C ASN A 135 12.67 13.21 -3.09
N GLU A 136 12.17 13.08 -4.30
CA GLU A 136 12.99 13.25 -5.52
C GLU A 136 13.55 14.67 -5.66
N LEU A 137 12.75 15.69 -5.32
CA LEU A 137 13.19 17.08 -5.34
C LEU A 137 14.22 17.36 -4.24
N LEU A 138 14.06 16.79 -3.05
CA LEU A 138 15.06 16.84 -1.97
C LEU A 138 16.39 16.23 -2.39
N LYS A 139 16.38 15.00 -2.94
CA LYS A 139 17.58 14.31 -3.42
C LYS A 139 18.34 15.08 -4.50
N THR A 140 17.62 15.79 -5.36
CA THR A 140 18.22 16.61 -6.40
C THR A 140 18.61 18.02 -5.94
N GLY A 141 18.41 18.34 -4.67
CA GLY A 141 18.72 19.67 -4.09
C GLY A 141 17.83 20.79 -4.61
N ARG A 142 16.65 20.46 -5.13
CA ARG A 142 15.66 21.43 -5.63
C ARG A 142 14.71 21.92 -4.56
N LEU A 143 14.64 21.24 -3.43
CA LEU A 143 13.92 21.64 -2.24
C LEU A 143 14.84 21.51 -1.02
N SER A 144 14.67 22.37 -0.03
CA SER A 144 15.21 22.15 1.31
C SER A 144 14.26 21.25 2.13
N PRO A 145 14.74 20.64 3.23
CA PRO A 145 13.87 19.87 4.11
C PRO A 145 12.66 20.65 4.61
N GLU A 146 12.83 21.93 4.97
CA GLU A 146 11.76 22.80 5.47
C GLU A 146 10.72 23.12 4.38
N GLU A 147 11.14 23.26 3.11
CA GLU A 147 10.23 23.49 2.00
C GLU A 147 9.46 22.20 1.66
N ALA A 148 10.06 21.04 1.87
CA ALA A 148 9.46 19.74 1.62
C ALA A 148 8.24 19.49 2.52
N GLU A 149 8.34 19.79 3.81
CA GLU A 149 7.27 19.60 4.80
C GLU A 149 5.97 20.33 4.44
N THR A 150 6.09 21.48 3.79
CA THR A 150 4.95 22.35 3.44
C THR A 150 4.60 22.34 1.96
N HIS A 151 5.24 21.46 1.16
CA HIS A 151 5.06 21.44 -0.27
C HIS A 151 3.62 21.02 -0.67
N PRO A 152 2.95 21.74 -1.60
CA PRO A 152 1.59 21.41 -2.00
C PRO A 152 1.41 20.02 -2.61
N GLN A 153 2.47 19.42 -3.10
CA GLN A 153 2.49 18.10 -3.73
C GLN A 153 3.23 17.05 -2.88
N ARG A 154 3.26 17.22 -1.54
CA ARG A 154 3.96 16.28 -0.66
C ARG A 154 3.41 14.84 -0.72
N SER A 155 2.11 14.69 -0.97
CA SER A 155 1.44 13.40 -1.09
C SER A 155 1.38 12.86 -2.53
N VAL A 156 2.22 13.36 -3.45
CA VAL A 156 2.29 12.83 -4.81
C VAL A 156 3.29 11.69 -4.85
N ILE A 157 2.76 10.47 -4.97
CA ILE A 157 3.55 9.24 -5.08
C ILE A 157 4.06 9.09 -6.52
N THR A 158 5.33 8.75 -6.68
CA THR A 158 5.99 8.54 -7.98
C THR A 158 6.10 7.08 -8.39
N ARG A 159 5.88 6.15 -7.44
CA ARG A 159 5.91 4.71 -7.70
C ARG A 159 4.88 3.99 -6.83
N ALA A 160 4.02 3.16 -7.43
CA ALA A 160 2.97 2.43 -6.74
C ALA A 160 2.71 1.06 -7.37
N VAL A 161 2.25 0.12 -6.57
CA VAL A 161 1.81 -1.21 -6.99
C VAL A 161 0.49 -1.12 -7.76
N GLY A 162 0.43 -1.72 -8.94
CA GLY A 162 -0.79 -1.84 -9.75
C GLY A 162 -1.00 -0.75 -10.79
N THR A 163 -0.21 0.34 -10.78
CA THR A 163 -0.32 1.43 -11.75
C THR A 163 0.29 1.07 -13.11
N ASP A 164 1.38 0.35 -13.09
CA ASP A 164 2.12 -0.08 -14.28
C ASP A 164 2.23 -1.61 -14.34
N PRO A 165 2.45 -2.21 -15.53
CA PRO A 165 2.61 -3.66 -15.67
C PRO A 165 3.75 -4.24 -14.83
N ASP A 166 4.83 -3.50 -14.70
CA ASP A 166 6.01 -3.81 -13.90
C ASP A 166 6.28 -2.67 -12.92
N VAL A 167 6.72 -3.01 -11.70
CA VAL A 167 7.08 -2.04 -10.68
C VAL A 167 8.52 -2.27 -10.21
N ASP A 168 9.27 -1.18 -10.06
CA ASP A 168 10.61 -1.24 -9.48
C ASP A 168 10.52 -1.36 -7.97
N VAL A 169 11.03 -2.44 -7.40
CA VAL A 169 10.93 -2.75 -5.96
C VAL A 169 12.28 -2.48 -5.30
N ASP A 170 12.31 -1.58 -4.34
CA ASP A 170 13.49 -1.44 -3.48
C ASP A 170 13.51 -2.62 -2.51
N SER A 171 14.58 -3.43 -2.54
CA SER A 171 14.70 -4.59 -1.67
C SER A 171 16.12 -4.75 -1.12
N PHE A 172 16.22 -4.94 0.20
CA PHE A 172 17.49 -5.03 0.92
C PHE A 172 17.35 -5.81 2.24
N VAL A 173 18.48 -6.14 2.85
CA VAL A 173 18.54 -6.83 4.14
C VAL A 173 19.00 -5.86 5.21
N VAL A 174 18.34 -5.90 6.36
CA VAL A 174 18.72 -5.19 7.58
C VAL A 174 19.26 -6.21 8.58
N ASP A 175 20.52 -6.05 8.98
CA ASP A 175 21.12 -6.87 10.02
C ASP A 175 20.41 -6.64 11.36
N THR A 176 20.03 -7.71 12.04
CA THR A 176 19.26 -7.64 13.28
C THR A 176 20.08 -7.93 14.53
N ARG A 177 19.61 -7.38 15.66
CA ARG A 177 20.07 -7.66 17.01
C ARG A 177 18.89 -7.99 17.89
N ASP A 178 19.14 -8.76 18.93
CA ASP A 178 18.12 -9.01 19.95
C ASP A 178 17.68 -7.70 20.60
N GLY A 179 16.38 -7.49 20.69
CA GLY A 179 15.77 -6.27 21.20
C GLY A 179 15.45 -5.21 20.15
N ASP A 180 15.82 -5.40 18.91
CA ASP A 180 15.37 -4.51 17.83
C ASP A 180 13.84 -4.52 17.70
N VAL A 181 13.27 -3.36 17.43
CA VAL A 181 11.86 -3.23 17.07
C VAL A 181 11.76 -2.62 15.68
N PHE A 182 11.03 -3.30 14.83
CA PHE A 182 10.66 -2.80 13.51
C PHE A 182 9.23 -2.26 13.54
N LEU A 183 9.01 -1.14 12.88
CA LEU A 183 7.70 -0.52 12.71
C LEU A 183 7.46 -0.29 11.23
N ILE A 184 6.31 -0.72 10.72
CA ILE A 184 5.84 -0.41 9.36
C ILE A 184 4.54 0.38 9.51
N CYS A 185 4.38 1.47 8.76
CA CYS A 185 3.18 2.30 8.85
C CYS A 185 2.81 2.97 7.53
N SER A 186 1.53 3.30 7.37
CA SER A 186 1.06 4.21 6.32
C SER A 186 1.39 5.67 6.65
N ASP A 187 1.28 6.55 5.67
CA ASP A 187 1.54 7.98 5.79
C ASP A 187 0.62 8.68 6.80
N GLY A 188 -0.59 8.15 7.03
CA GLY A 188 -1.50 8.68 8.03
C GLY A 188 -0.96 8.65 9.47
N LEU A 189 0.09 7.86 9.76
CA LEU A 189 0.85 7.99 11.00
C LEU A 189 1.85 9.15 10.90
N THR A 190 2.71 9.13 9.90
CA THR A 190 3.89 10.00 9.80
C THR A 190 3.58 11.43 9.40
N ASP A 191 2.46 11.67 8.75
CA ASP A 191 1.91 13.02 8.52
C ASP A 191 1.43 13.71 9.81
N MET A 192 1.10 12.92 10.83
CA MET A 192 0.50 13.41 12.09
C MET A 192 1.42 13.30 13.31
N VAL A 193 2.44 12.44 13.27
CA VAL A 193 3.29 12.12 14.41
C VAL A 193 4.75 12.14 13.97
N ALA A 194 5.56 13.00 14.57
CA ALA A 194 6.98 13.12 14.27
C ALA A 194 7.78 11.89 14.79
N ASP A 195 8.91 11.61 14.16
CA ASP A 195 9.73 10.43 14.45
C ASP A 195 10.18 10.35 15.93
N ASP A 196 10.49 11.47 16.57
CA ASP A 196 10.83 11.54 17.99
C ASP A 196 9.66 11.11 18.88
N GLN A 197 8.43 11.45 18.51
CA GLN A 197 7.22 11.02 19.24
C GLN A 197 6.92 9.53 18.99
N ILE A 198 7.19 9.04 17.78
CA ILE A 198 7.08 7.62 17.48
C ILE A 198 8.06 6.83 18.35
N LEU A 199 9.31 7.27 18.40
CA LEU A 199 10.36 6.69 19.26
C LEU A 199 9.92 6.64 20.72
N ASP A 200 9.47 7.77 21.27
CA ASP A 200 9.02 7.86 22.65
C ASP A 200 7.92 6.86 22.98
N VAL A 201 6.94 6.70 22.09
CA VAL A 201 5.85 5.74 22.30
C VAL A 201 6.35 4.30 22.26
N VAL A 202 7.23 3.95 21.31
CA VAL A 202 7.78 2.60 21.19
C VAL A 202 8.65 2.27 22.41
N GLU A 203 9.58 3.16 22.79
CA GLU A 203 10.48 2.97 23.93
C GLU A 203 9.73 2.77 25.26
N HIS A 204 8.63 3.50 25.47
CA HIS A 204 7.82 3.35 26.67
C HIS A 204 6.98 2.06 26.69
N ASN A 205 6.90 1.35 25.57
CA ASN A 205 6.08 0.16 25.42
C ASN A 205 6.83 -1.04 24.79
N LEU A 206 8.16 -1.13 24.92
CA LEU A 206 8.97 -2.24 24.34
C LEU A 206 8.48 -3.63 24.74
N GLY A 207 7.88 -3.78 25.94
CA GLY A 207 7.29 -5.03 26.41
C GLY A 207 5.85 -5.28 25.98
N ASP A 208 5.21 -4.33 25.29
CA ASP A 208 3.79 -4.38 24.91
C ASP A 208 3.56 -3.62 23.60
N LEU A 209 3.90 -4.27 22.48
CA LEU A 209 3.77 -3.65 21.15
C LEU A 209 2.30 -3.39 20.75
N GLU A 210 1.36 -4.13 21.32
CA GLU A 210 -0.08 -3.86 21.11
C GLU A 210 -0.46 -2.48 21.68
N ARG A 211 0.04 -2.20 22.88
CA ARG A 211 -0.15 -0.89 23.51
C ARG A 211 0.58 0.21 22.75
N ALA A 212 1.78 -0.06 22.24
CA ALA A 212 2.52 0.88 21.39
C ALA A 212 1.71 1.24 20.13
N ALA A 213 1.28 0.24 19.37
CA ALA A 213 0.48 0.44 18.15
C ALA A 213 -0.82 1.23 18.43
N LYS A 214 -1.53 0.88 19.51
CA LYS A 214 -2.73 1.61 19.95
C LYS A 214 -2.45 3.08 20.29
N GLN A 215 -1.33 3.35 20.96
CA GLN A 215 -0.96 4.71 21.34
C GLN A 215 -0.52 5.56 20.13
N LEU A 216 0.18 4.96 19.16
CA LEU A 216 0.57 5.61 17.90
C LEU A 216 -0.65 6.01 17.08
N VAL A 217 -1.59 5.08 16.85
CA VAL A 217 -2.85 5.38 16.16
C VAL A 217 -3.64 6.47 16.89
N ALA A 218 -3.69 6.41 18.23
CA ALA A 218 -4.35 7.45 19.02
C ALA A 218 -3.63 8.80 18.93
N ALA A 219 -2.31 8.82 18.82
CA ALA A 219 -1.52 10.04 18.63
C ALA A 219 -1.81 10.68 17.26
N ALA A 220 -1.78 9.90 16.18
CA ALA A 220 -2.11 10.36 14.84
C ALA A 220 -3.56 10.91 14.77
N ASN A 221 -4.49 10.22 15.39
CA ASN A 221 -5.86 10.73 15.51
C ASN A 221 -5.92 12.06 16.30
N ARG A 222 -5.13 12.25 17.36
CA ARG A 222 -5.07 13.53 18.08
C ARG A 222 -4.46 14.62 17.21
N GLY A 223 -3.46 14.30 16.39
CA GLY A 223 -2.80 15.21 15.43
C GLY A 223 -3.72 15.73 14.33
N GLY A 224 -4.80 15.03 14.06
CA GLY A 224 -5.77 15.43 13.02
C GLY A 224 -6.57 14.24 12.50
N GLY A 225 -5.93 13.07 12.35
CA GLY A 225 -6.51 11.88 11.75
C GLY A 225 -6.99 12.16 10.32
N GLU A 226 -6.14 12.78 9.54
CA GLU A 226 -6.50 13.25 8.19
C GLU A 226 -6.64 12.11 7.20
N ASP A 227 -5.90 11.01 7.42
CA ASP A 227 -5.94 9.81 6.60
C ASP A 227 -6.21 8.54 7.41
N ASN A 228 -6.26 7.39 6.73
CA ASN A 228 -6.22 6.06 7.30
C ASN A 228 -4.86 5.85 7.99
N ILE A 229 -4.87 5.25 9.16
CA ILE A 229 -3.69 5.10 10.00
C ILE A 229 -3.47 3.62 10.25
N THR A 230 -2.41 3.06 9.71
CA THR A 230 -2.05 1.66 9.91
C THR A 230 -0.64 1.54 10.44
N VAL A 231 -0.49 0.71 11.46
CA VAL A 231 0.77 0.44 12.16
C VAL A 231 0.92 -1.06 12.34
N VAL A 232 2.05 -1.60 11.92
CA VAL A 232 2.50 -2.96 12.20
C VAL A 232 3.84 -2.87 12.91
N ALA A 233 3.97 -3.52 14.06
CA ALA A 233 5.21 -3.53 14.85
C ALA A 233 5.59 -4.98 15.19
N PHE A 234 6.89 -5.28 15.16
CA PHE A 234 7.42 -6.56 15.62
C PHE A 234 8.81 -6.41 16.21
N SER A 235 9.15 -7.25 17.19
CA SER A 235 10.48 -7.28 17.80
C SER A 235 11.28 -8.48 17.33
N ILE A 236 12.61 -8.36 17.40
CA ILE A 236 13.55 -9.44 17.18
C ILE A 236 14.07 -9.97 18.51
N GLY A 237 14.16 -11.29 18.65
CA GLY A 237 14.64 -11.94 19.86
C GLY A 237 13.51 -12.29 20.82
N GLY A 238 13.72 -13.32 21.65
CA GLY A 238 12.76 -13.74 22.65
C GLY A 238 12.77 -12.80 23.85
N VAL A 239 11.67 -12.12 24.11
CA VAL A 239 11.34 -11.78 25.48
C VAL A 239 10.91 -13.12 26.12
N ASP A 240 11.67 -13.64 27.10
CA ASP A 240 11.22 -14.73 27.96
C ASP A 240 10.00 -14.23 28.76
N GLY A 241 8.83 -14.40 28.19
CA GLY A 241 7.58 -13.91 28.75
C GLY A 241 6.40 -14.62 28.10
N SER A 242 6.07 -15.77 28.66
CA SER A 242 4.75 -16.45 28.63
C SER A 242 3.89 -16.24 27.38
N ASP A 243 3.72 -17.35 26.67
CA ASP A 243 2.57 -17.61 25.80
C ASP A 243 1.26 -17.15 26.45
N SER A 244 0.81 -15.98 26.11
CA SER A 244 -0.59 -15.62 26.18
C SER A 244 -1.06 -15.33 24.76
N VAL A 245 -1.25 -16.40 24.02
CA VAL A 245 -2.12 -16.36 22.85
C VAL A 245 -3.54 -16.18 23.41
N ASP A 246 -3.92 -14.94 23.59
CA ASP A 246 -5.33 -14.62 23.71
C ASP A 246 -5.90 -14.61 22.27
N ASP A 247 -6.57 -15.71 21.97
CA ASP A 247 -7.10 -16.10 20.67
C ASP A 247 -8.34 -15.25 20.27
N THR A 248 -8.29 -13.94 20.49
CA THR A 248 -9.40 -13.01 20.27
C THR A 248 -9.09 -11.86 19.29
N ALA A 249 -7.98 -11.92 18.57
CA ALA A 249 -7.85 -11.16 17.33
C ALA A 249 -8.19 -12.08 16.16
N THR A 250 -9.39 -12.62 16.15
CA THR A 250 -9.96 -13.19 14.93
C THR A 250 -10.05 -12.04 13.95
N MET A 251 -9.07 -11.96 13.06
CA MET A 251 -9.25 -11.23 11.82
C MET A 251 -10.50 -11.83 11.18
N GLU A 252 -11.56 -11.05 11.06
CA GLU A 252 -12.51 -11.32 10.01
C GLU A 252 -11.72 -11.23 8.70
N ALA A 253 -11.18 -12.36 8.28
CA ALA A 253 -10.88 -12.57 6.89
C ALA A 253 -12.21 -12.31 6.19
N VAL A 254 -12.34 -11.12 5.63
CA VAL A 254 -13.44 -10.81 4.73
C VAL A 254 -13.21 -11.74 3.54
N ALA A 255 -13.88 -12.90 3.62
CA ALA A 255 -13.98 -13.81 2.50
C ALA A 255 -14.41 -12.96 1.31
N LEU A 256 -13.57 -12.92 0.29
CA LEU A 256 -13.99 -12.50 -1.04
C LEU A 256 -15.26 -13.31 -1.33
N PRO A 257 -16.37 -12.70 -1.80
CA PRO A 257 -17.57 -13.45 -2.11
C PRO A 257 -17.19 -14.57 -3.07
N ASP A 258 -17.35 -15.80 -2.62
CA ASP A 258 -17.18 -17.00 -3.44
C ASP A 258 -18.01 -16.82 -4.71
N ASP A 259 -17.32 -16.73 -5.84
CA ASP A 259 -17.91 -16.77 -7.18
C ASP A 259 -18.35 -18.21 -7.48
N LYS A 260 -19.27 -18.72 -6.67
CA LYS A 260 -19.97 -19.98 -6.85
C LYS A 260 -21.46 -19.82 -6.62
N THR A 261 -22.07 -18.98 -7.46
CA THR A 261 -23.48 -19.12 -7.77
C THR A 261 -23.64 -19.03 -9.29
N THR A 262 -23.26 -20.10 -9.95
CA THR A 262 -23.78 -20.41 -11.27
C THR A 262 -25.26 -20.83 -11.12
N GLU A 263 -26.12 -19.88 -10.81
CA GLU A 263 -27.50 -19.99 -11.20
C GLU A 263 -27.65 -19.37 -12.58
N ASN A 264 -28.08 -20.22 -13.52
CA ASN A 264 -28.45 -19.87 -14.88
C ASN A 264 -29.54 -18.79 -14.87
N VAL A 265 -29.15 -17.53 -14.74
CA VAL A 265 -29.99 -16.41 -15.15
C VAL A 265 -29.67 -16.16 -16.62
N ALA A 266 -30.58 -16.60 -17.46
CA ALA A 266 -30.54 -16.28 -18.88
C ALA A 266 -30.37 -14.77 -19.03
N VAL A 267 -29.17 -14.34 -19.43
CA VAL A 267 -28.86 -12.96 -19.77
C VAL A 267 -29.66 -12.61 -21.00
N ARG A 268 -30.81 -12.00 -20.76
CA ARG A 268 -31.58 -11.36 -21.83
C ARG A 268 -30.75 -10.17 -22.28
N ALA A 269 -30.07 -10.33 -23.40
CA ALA A 269 -29.31 -9.27 -24.05
C ALA A 269 -30.24 -8.07 -24.26
N VAL A 270 -30.03 -7.03 -23.47
CA VAL A 270 -30.66 -5.72 -23.68
C VAL A 270 -29.88 -5.08 -24.83
N ALA A 271 -30.51 -5.02 -25.99
CA ALA A 271 -29.96 -4.33 -27.16
C ALA A 271 -29.71 -2.84 -26.80
N PRO A 272 -28.57 -2.26 -27.20
CA PRO A 272 -28.31 -0.84 -26.95
C PRO A 272 -29.36 0.01 -27.68
N PRO A 273 -29.75 1.16 -27.10
CA PRO A 273 -30.76 2.01 -27.69
C PRO A 273 -30.31 2.49 -29.09
N PRO A 274 -31.18 2.48 -30.11
CA PRO A 274 -30.84 2.64 -31.52
C PRO A 274 -30.55 4.09 -31.97
N GLY A 275 -30.10 4.96 -31.08
CA GLY A 275 -29.92 6.40 -31.39
C GLY A 275 -28.47 6.85 -31.62
N ARG A 276 -27.49 6.26 -30.95
CA ARG A 276 -26.13 6.81 -30.96
C ARG A 276 -25.29 6.43 -32.18
N ALA A 277 -25.44 5.23 -32.70
CA ALA A 277 -24.69 4.77 -33.87
C ALA A 277 -25.09 5.57 -35.15
N ARG A 278 -26.35 5.96 -35.28
CA ARG A 278 -26.83 6.78 -36.42
C ARG A 278 -26.32 8.21 -36.33
N LEU A 279 -26.18 8.76 -35.15
CA LEU A 279 -25.66 10.13 -34.95
C LEU A 279 -24.16 10.20 -35.27
N VAL A 280 -23.38 9.22 -34.85
CA VAL A 280 -21.94 9.14 -35.13
C VAL A 280 -21.68 8.98 -36.63
N LEU A 281 -22.46 8.13 -37.31
CA LEU A 281 -22.36 7.94 -38.76
C LEU A 281 -22.73 9.22 -39.54
N ALA A 282 -23.75 9.94 -39.09
CA ALA A 282 -24.16 11.20 -39.71
C ALA A 282 -23.08 12.30 -39.55
N VAL A 283 -22.44 12.38 -38.41
CA VAL A 283 -21.34 13.33 -38.15
C VAL A 283 -20.12 12.99 -39.02
N LEU A 284 -19.76 11.72 -39.13
CA LEU A 284 -18.64 11.30 -40.00
C LEU A 284 -18.87 11.61 -41.48
N ILE A 285 -20.11 11.42 -41.98
CA ILE A 285 -20.49 11.76 -43.36
C ILE A 285 -20.41 13.27 -43.56
N LEU A 286 -20.87 14.08 -42.61
CA LEU A 286 -20.83 15.53 -42.71
C LEU A 286 -19.39 16.06 -42.74
N VAL A 287 -18.50 15.51 -41.93
CA VAL A 287 -17.07 15.86 -41.89
C VAL A 287 -16.40 15.48 -43.21
N ALA A 288 -16.69 14.31 -43.77
CA ALA A 288 -16.15 13.88 -45.06
C ALA A 288 -16.59 14.80 -46.23
N LEU A 289 -17.85 15.24 -46.22
CA LEU A 289 -18.39 16.19 -47.23
C LEU A 289 -17.73 17.58 -47.12
N LEU A 290 -17.50 18.08 -45.91
CA LEU A 290 -16.82 19.35 -45.68
C LEU A 290 -15.35 19.30 -46.12
N VAL A 291 -14.65 18.22 -45.87
CA VAL A 291 -13.25 18.02 -46.32
C VAL A 291 -13.19 17.95 -47.84
N SER A 292 -14.14 17.25 -48.50
CA SER A 292 -14.22 17.18 -49.95
C SER A 292 -14.50 18.54 -50.61
N LEU A 293 -15.37 19.35 -50.00
CA LEU A 293 -15.67 20.72 -50.47
C LEU A 293 -14.45 21.66 -50.32
N LEU A 294 -13.72 21.55 -49.22
CA LEU A 294 -12.48 22.32 -48.98
C LEU A 294 -11.39 21.95 -49.99
N LEU A 295 -11.19 20.67 -50.26
CA LEU A 295 -10.22 20.20 -51.25
C LEU A 295 -10.60 20.62 -52.66
N TRP A 296 -11.90 20.62 -52.99
CA TRP A 296 -12.38 21.09 -54.32
C TRP A 296 -12.22 22.61 -54.49
N GLY A 297 -12.37 23.39 -53.42
CA GLY A 297 -12.14 24.82 -53.40
C GLY A 297 -10.65 25.23 -53.52
N LEU A 298 -9.73 24.38 -53.04
CA LEU A 298 -8.28 24.61 -53.13
C LEU A 298 -7.65 24.20 -54.49
N LEU A 299 -8.37 23.40 -55.29
CA LEU A 299 -7.94 22.90 -56.59
C LEU A 299 -8.52 23.69 -57.78
N ARG A 300 -9.28 24.76 -57.51
CA ARG A 300 -9.78 25.73 -58.47
C ARG A 300 -9.13 27.09 -58.30
#